data_4e08498565137200b9cd6433e18ab67d
#
_entry.id   4e08498565137200b9cd6433e18ab67d
#
_cell.length_a   1.000
_cell.length_b   1.000
_cell.length_c   1.000
_cell.angle_alpha   90.00
_cell.angle_beta   90.00
_cell.angle_gamma   90.00
#
_symmetry.space_group_name_H-M   'P 1'
#
loop_
_entity.id
_entity.type
_entity.pdbx_description
1 polymer ?
#
loop_
_entity_poly.entity_id
_entity_poly.type
_entity_poly.pdbx_seq_one_letter_code
_entity_poly.pdbx_strand_id
1 'polypeptide(L)'
;MQLRVAPRSIASSPCDATRYDHGVSTDNQCSTGSSSGDAEPVEVPPQYGVTDLPPGPSRTCKRPVVQFLAGAGTFHPLLSLLAAMVILGVGQAGFDLVLTALVGGHPDAQTSTILLLASFAGVWLVLWAWMRFVEQRPMSCLGFRGPGSDVWIGVAIAIAILAIDVVVMTVSGQVTMSWARPSIMAAVFIVAAILLFLVQGCAEEAVLRGYLMQSVAAKWGIPAGLAIQAVVFAALHGANPGTTWVALVNVTGFGLMQGLLVVWRGNLLAAMGFHTVWNWLQGMVLGFDVSGLELHHSVMTTARTTGSHSWLTGGTFGAEGSVINTIVLAILITCLLVTMRHDWRDNEAYGIA
;
A
#
# COMPACT_ATOMS: atom_id res chain seq x y z
N MET A 1 26.93 7.08 -46.86
CA MET A 1 27.04 5.90 -45.99
C MET A 1 25.82 5.90 -45.05
N GLN A 2 24.74 5.26 -45.49
CA GLN A 2 23.45 5.26 -44.81
C GLN A 2 23.40 4.02 -43.92
N LEU A 3 23.33 4.21 -42.59
CA LEU A 3 23.06 3.15 -41.61
C LEU A 3 21.55 2.96 -41.52
N ARG A 4 21.08 1.85 -42.01
CA ARG A 4 19.72 1.34 -41.77
C ARG A 4 19.61 0.83 -40.31
N VAL A 5 18.77 1.49 -39.52
CA VAL A 5 18.34 1.01 -38.22
C VAL A 5 17.15 0.07 -38.44
N ALA A 6 17.30 -1.20 -38.08
CA ALA A 6 16.22 -2.16 -38.06
C ALA A 6 15.24 -1.87 -36.92
N PRO A 7 13.92 -2.08 -37.08
CA PRO A 7 12.96 -1.85 -36.01
C PRO A 7 13.09 -2.94 -34.94
N ARG A 8 13.31 -2.52 -33.69
CA ARG A 8 13.23 -3.38 -32.51
C ARG A 8 11.78 -3.86 -32.34
N SER A 9 11.58 -5.16 -32.31
CA SER A 9 10.32 -5.80 -31.96
C SER A 9 9.89 -5.34 -30.56
N ILE A 10 8.69 -4.81 -30.48
CA ILE A 10 8.04 -4.45 -29.21
C ILE A 10 7.75 -5.75 -28.46
N ALA A 11 8.51 -6.03 -27.41
CA ALA A 11 8.19 -7.10 -26.48
C ALA A 11 6.88 -6.75 -25.77
N SER A 12 5.92 -7.66 -25.83
CA SER A 12 4.62 -7.57 -25.18
C SER A 12 4.77 -7.28 -23.69
N SER A 13 4.03 -6.28 -23.20
CA SER A 13 3.95 -5.84 -21.81
C SER A 13 3.58 -6.99 -20.85
N PRO A 14 4.24 -7.11 -19.68
CA PRO A 14 3.92 -8.13 -18.68
C PRO A 14 2.49 -8.05 -18.09
N CYS A 15 1.74 -7.00 -18.40
CA CYS A 15 0.38 -6.80 -17.88
C CYS A 15 -0.71 -7.52 -18.71
N ASP A 16 -0.38 -8.17 -19.82
CA ASP A 16 -1.34 -8.80 -20.73
C ASP A 16 -1.74 -10.25 -20.36
N ALA A 17 -1.40 -10.73 -19.16
CA ALA A 17 -1.78 -12.06 -18.69
C ALA A 17 -3.28 -12.13 -18.25
N THR A 18 -4.20 -11.72 -19.11
CA THR A 18 -5.65 -11.93 -18.93
C THR A 18 -6.24 -12.67 -20.10
N ARG A 19 -5.97 -13.98 -20.21
CA ARG A 19 -6.83 -14.96 -20.88
C ARG A 19 -6.62 -16.33 -20.23
N TYR A 20 -7.41 -16.63 -19.25
CA TYR A 20 -7.79 -18.01 -18.95
C TYR A 20 -9.24 -18.14 -19.38
N ASP A 21 -9.39 -18.67 -20.56
CA ASP A 21 -10.70 -19.09 -21.06
C ASP A 21 -10.86 -20.58 -20.75
N HIS A 22 -11.96 -20.91 -20.11
CA HIS A 22 -12.40 -22.30 -19.92
C HIS A 22 -12.96 -22.82 -21.23
N GLY A 23 -12.31 -23.80 -21.80
CA GLY A 23 -12.86 -24.51 -22.96
C GLY A 23 -12.24 -25.89 -23.07
N VAL A 24 -12.88 -26.87 -22.45
CA VAL A 24 -12.69 -28.29 -22.76
C VAL A 24 -13.42 -28.56 -24.07
N SER A 25 -12.71 -29.03 -25.11
CA SER A 25 -13.28 -29.77 -26.21
C SER A 25 -12.27 -30.77 -26.75
N THR A 26 -12.63 -32.02 -26.63
CA THR A 26 -12.12 -33.18 -27.31
C THR A 26 -12.47 -33.09 -28.80
N ASP A 27 -11.51 -33.35 -29.71
CA ASP A 27 -11.64 -34.40 -30.70
C ASP A 27 -10.39 -34.54 -31.58
N ASN A 28 -10.01 -35.79 -31.73
CA ASN A 28 -9.04 -36.33 -32.69
C ASN A 28 -9.54 -36.17 -34.13
N GLN A 29 -8.66 -35.86 -35.06
CA GLN A 29 -8.51 -36.74 -36.22
C GLN A 29 -7.23 -36.43 -37.02
N CYS A 30 -6.52 -37.50 -37.28
CA CYS A 30 -5.32 -37.62 -38.08
C CYS A 30 -5.69 -37.71 -39.56
N SER A 31 -5.03 -36.98 -40.44
CA SER A 31 -4.99 -37.34 -41.86
C SER A 31 -3.58 -37.20 -42.43
N THR A 32 -3.13 -38.27 -42.99
CA THR A 32 -1.85 -38.54 -43.63
C THR A 32 -1.68 -37.80 -44.95
N GLY A 33 -0.48 -37.25 -45.19
CA GLY A 33 -0.02 -36.78 -46.47
C GLY A 33 1.51 -36.88 -46.57
N SER A 34 2.00 -37.80 -47.35
CA SER A 34 3.42 -38.07 -47.61
C SER A 34 4.02 -37.11 -48.62
N SER A 35 5.21 -36.56 -48.35
CA SER A 35 6.20 -36.30 -49.40
C SER A 35 7.60 -36.26 -48.78
N SER A 36 8.49 -37.03 -49.39
CA SER A 36 9.89 -37.27 -49.12
C SER A 36 10.77 -36.04 -49.41
N GLY A 37 11.68 -35.71 -48.50
CA GLY A 37 12.80 -34.84 -48.75
C GLY A 37 13.76 -34.93 -47.57
N ASP A 38 14.94 -35.52 -47.84
CA ASP A 38 16.01 -35.73 -46.87
C ASP A 38 16.54 -34.39 -46.34
N ALA A 39 16.26 -34.11 -45.07
CA ALA A 39 16.96 -33.09 -44.30
C ALA A 39 17.42 -33.74 -43.00
N GLU A 40 18.70 -33.56 -42.64
CA GLU A 40 19.28 -34.06 -41.39
C GLU A 40 18.45 -33.56 -40.19
N PRO A 41 18.28 -34.40 -39.16
CA PRO A 41 17.50 -33.99 -37.97
C PRO A 41 18.30 -32.95 -37.17
N VAL A 42 17.78 -31.73 -37.12
CA VAL A 42 18.18 -30.76 -36.15
C VAL A 42 17.76 -31.30 -34.77
N GLU A 43 18.73 -31.61 -33.91
CA GLU A 43 18.46 -31.95 -32.52
C GLU A 43 17.75 -30.76 -31.83
N VAL A 44 16.45 -30.88 -31.70
CA VAL A 44 15.67 -29.96 -30.86
C VAL A 44 15.97 -30.35 -29.42
N PRO A 45 16.46 -29.41 -28.57
CA PRO A 45 16.66 -29.73 -27.16
C PRO A 45 15.33 -30.19 -26.55
N PRO A 46 15.35 -31.14 -25.61
CA PRO A 46 14.13 -31.70 -25.04
C PRO A 46 13.24 -30.58 -24.51
N GLN A 47 12.05 -30.43 -25.10
CA GLN A 47 10.99 -29.58 -24.53
C GLN A 47 10.57 -30.26 -23.23
N TYR A 48 10.97 -29.69 -22.11
CA TYR A 48 10.45 -30.09 -20.82
C TYR A 48 8.92 -29.92 -20.87
N GLY A 49 8.21 -31.03 -20.96
CA GLY A 49 6.77 -31.05 -20.88
C GLY A 49 6.33 -30.48 -19.52
N VAL A 50 5.21 -29.77 -19.50
CA VAL A 50 4.61 -29.22 -18.28
C VAL A 50 4.33 -30.30 -17.22
N THR A 51 4.41 -31.59 -17.60
CA THR A 51 4.22 -32.77 -16.74
C THR A 51 5.47 -33.20 -15.96
N ASP A 52 6.66 -32.69 -16.29
CA ASP A 52 7.92 -33.12 -15.67
C ASP A 52 8.37 -32.20 -14.53
N LEU A 53 7.59 -31.18 -14.24
CA LEU A 53 7.80 -30.40 -13.04
C LEU A 53 7.39 -31.22 -11.82
N PRO A 54 8.23 -31.33 -10.77
CA PRO A 54 7.83 -32.00 -9.54
C PRO A 54 6.52 -31.41 -9.06
N PRO A 55 5.60 -32.21 -8.47
CA PRO A 55 4.34 -31.72 -7.96
C PRO A 55 4.63 -30.54 -7.03
N GLY A 56 4.27 -29.35 -7.50
CA GLY A 56 4.51 -28.12 -6.76
C GLY A 56 3.89 -28.23 -5.37
N PRO A 57 4.52 -27.68 -4.33
CA PRO A 57 3.94 -27.62 -3.02
C PRO A 57 2.55 -27.00 -3.12
N SER A 58 1.62 -27.59 -2.36
CA SER A 58 0.19 -27.27 -2.35
C SER A 58 -0.12 -25.80 -2.61
N ARG A 59 -1.17 -25.51 -3.35
CA ARG A 59 -1.79 -24.26 -3.86
C ARG A 59 -1.53 -22.91 -3.15
N THR A 60 -0.67 -22.87 -2.16
CA THR A 60 -0.21 -21.69 -1.44
C THR A 60 1.15 -21.19 -1.93
N CYS A 61 1.76 -21.86 -2.86
CA CYS A 61 3.03 -21.40 -3.42
C CYS A 61 2.78 -20.26 -4.40
N LYS A 62 3.06 -19.28 -4.03
CA LYS A 62 2.95 -17.90 -4.19
C LYS A 62 4.09 -17.37 -5.01
N ARG A 63 3.71 -16.60 -5.97
CA ARG A 63 4.60 -15.71 -6.71
C ARG A 63 4.33 -14.25 -6.30
N PRO A 64 4.23 -13.92 -4.97
CA PRO A 64 3.90 -12.57 -4.56
C PRO A 64 4.98 -11.59 -5.00
N VAL A 65 6.26 -12.01 -4.98
CA VAL A 65 7.39 -11.18 -5.40
C VAL A 65 7.31 -10.82 -6.89
N VAL A 66 7.00 -11.79 -7.77
CA VAL A 66 6.86 -11.53 -9.21
C VAL A 66 5.66 -10.64 -9.49
N GLN A 67 4.53 -10.87 -8.83
CA GLN A 67 3.34 -10.03 -8.92
C GLN A 67 3.61 -8.62 -8.39
N PHE A 68 4.32 -8.53 -7.28
CA PHE A 68 4.73 -7.29 -6.66
C PHE A 68 5.57 -6.42 -7.62
N LEU A 69 6.59 -6.98 -8.27
CA LEU A 69 7.45 -6.22 -9.18
C LEU A 69 6.81 -5.87 -10.53
N ALA A 70 5.64 -6.42 -10.85
CA ALA A 70 4.94 -6.10 -12.09
C ALA A 70 4.52 -4.62 -12.20
N GLY A 71 4.40 -3.92 -11.07
CA GLY A 71 4.08 -2.49 -11.01
C GLY A 71 5.30 -1.55 -11.09
N ALA A 72 6.52 -2.09 -11.13
CA ALA A 72 7.73 -1.28 -11.13
C ALA A 72 7.77 -0.29 -12.30
N GLY A 73 7.99 0.99 -12.00
CA GLY A 73 8.14 2.05 -13.00
C GLY A 73 9.36 1.85 -13.91
N THR A 74 9.33 2.52 -15.04
CA THR A 74 10.38 2.41 -16.08
C THR A 74 11.62 3.24 -15.74
N PHE A 75 11.48 4.21 -14.86
CA PHE A 75 12.52 5.21 -14.56
C PHE A 75 13.57 4.73 -13.54
N HIS A 76 14.67 5.49 -13.46
CA HIS A 76 15.64 5.32 -12.39
C HIS A 76 15.00 5.61 -11.01
N PRO A 77 15.38 4.90 -9.92
CA PRO A 77 14.78 5.08 -8.59
C PRO A 77 14.69 6.51 -8.08
N LEU A 78 15.72 7.33 -8.33
CA LEU A 78 15.70 8.75 -7.94
C LEU A 78 14.64 9.57 -8.70
N LEU A 79 14.41 9.28 -9.97
CA LEU A 79 13.33 9.91 -10.74
C LEU A 79 11.97 9.42 -10.29
N SER A 80 11.85 8.13 -9.95
CA SER A 80 10.61 7.59 -9.36
C SER A 80 10.32 8.20 -7.99
N LEU A 81 11.35 8.47 -7.19
CA LEU A 81 11.20 9.20 -5.92
C LEU A 81 10.71 10.63 -6.18
N LEU A 82 11.35 11.36 -7.10
CA LEU A 82 10.93 12.72 -7.45
C LEU A 82 9.48 12.72 -7.97
N ALA A 83 9.13 11.77 -8.84
CA ALA A 83 7.78 11.63 -9.36
C ALA A 83 6.77 11.38 -8.24
N ALA A 84 7.05 10.48 -7.30
CA ALA A 84 6.18 10.22 -6.16
C ALA A 84 5.97 11.48 -5.30
N MET A 85 7.02 12.25 -5.04
CA MET A 85 6.93 13.52 -4.31
C MET A 85 6.10 14.57 -5.05
N VAL A 86 6.25 14.66 -6.37
CA VAL A 86 5.44 15.57 -7.22
C VAL A 86 3.98 15.11 -7.25
N ILE A 87 3.72 13.81 -7.41
CA ILE A 87 2.36 13.26 -7.43
C ILE A 87 1.64 13.58 -6.11
N LEU A 88 2.29 13.34 -4.97
CA LEU A 88 1.72 13.63 -3.65
C LEU A 88 1.58 15.13 -3.45
N GLY A 89 2.65 15.91 -3.63
CA GLY A 89 2.66 17.34 -3.33
C GLY A 89 1.72 18.14 -4.24
N VAL A 90 1.83 17.97 -5.57
CA VAL A 90 0.98 18.68 -6.53
C VAL A 90 -0.45 18.18 -6.48
N GLY A 91 -0.63 16.85 -6.34
CA GLY A 91 -1.96 16.26 -6.25
C GLY A 91 -2.71 16.75 -5.02
N GLN A 92 -2.11 16.66 -3.83
CA GLN A 92 -2.76 17.07 -2.58
C GLN A 92 -2.83 18.59 -2.46
N ALA A 93 -1.71 19.29 -2.40
CA ALA A 93 -1.70 20.74 -2.14
C ALA A 93 -2.37 21.54 -3.26
N GLY A 94 -2.18 21.14 -4.52
CA GLY A 94 -2.87 21.81 -5.63
C GLY A 94 -4.39 21.64 -5.59
N PHE A 95 -4.86 20.45 -5.24
CA PHE A 95 -6.29 20.20 -5.13
C PHE A 95 -6.90 20.84 -3.88
N ASP A 96 -6.19 20.82 -2.75
CA ASP A 96 -6.60 21.51 -1.53
C ASP A 96 -6.78 23.01 -1.75
N LEU A 97 -5.83 23.65 -2.46
CA LEU A 97 -5.94 25.05 -2.83
C LEU A 97 -7.18 25.34 -3.68
N VAL A 98 -7.48 24.48 -4.66
CA VAL A 98 -8.68 24.62 -5.50
C VAL A 98 -9.95 24.46 -4.67
N LEU A 99 -10.04 23.41 -3.85
CA LEU A 99 -11.20 23.15 -3.00
C LEU A 99 -11.42 24.29 -2.00
N THR A 100 -10.36 24.76 -1.35
CA THR A 100 -10.40 25.89 -0.41
C THR A 100 -10.89 27.17 -1.11
N ALA A 101 -10.42 27.45 -2.31
CA ALA A 101 -10.89 28.60 -3.09
C ALA A 101 -12.38 28.50 -3.44
N LEU A 102 -12.88 27.31 -3.78
CA LEU A 102 -14.28 27.06 -4.12
C LEU A 102 -15.25 27.32 -2.95
N VAL A 103 -14.78 27.13 -1.70
CA VAL A 103 -15.60 27.42 -0.49
C VAL A 103 -15.41 28.83 0.07
N GLY A 104 -14.75 29.71 -0.68
CA GLY A 104 -14.58 31.13 -0.31
C GLY A 104 -13.26 31.47 0.38
N GLY A 105 -12.27 30.55 0.40
CA GLY A 105 -10.89 30.82 0.82
C GLY A 105 -10.60 30.81 2.32
N HIS A 106 -11.65 30.78 3.19
CA HIS A 106 -11.50 30.83 4.66
C HIS A 106 -12.41 29.79 5.33
N PRO A 107 -12.19 28.47 5.12
CA PRO A 107 -12.99 27.45 5.77
C PRO A 107 -12.74 27.42 7.28
N ASP A 108 -13.75 27.01 8.05
CA ASP A 108 -13.57 26.64 9.45
C ASP A 108 -12.69 25.38 9.60
N ALA A 109 -12.28 25.07 10.82
CA ALA A 109 -11.37 23.97 11.09
C ALA A 109 -11.92 22.61 10.62
N GLN A 110 -13.21 22.35 10.81
CA GLN A 110 -13.85 21.11 10.36
C GLN A 110 -13.89 21.03 8.83
N THR A 111 -14.30 22.09 8.16
CA THR A 111 -14.30 22.16 6.70
C THR A 111 -12.88 22.01 6.14
N SER A 112 -11.89 22.65 6.76
CA SER A 112 -10.47 22.51 6.37
C SER A 112 -10.01 21.05 6.43
N THR A 113 -10.37 20.32 7.49
CA THR A 113 -10.06 18.89 7.63
C THR A 113 -10.73 18.05 6.53
N ILE A 114 -11.99 18.33 6.22
CA ILE A 114 -12.71 17.65 5.13
C ILE A 114 -12.03 17.91 3.79
N LEU A 115 -11.68 19.17 3.49
CA LEU A 115 -11.04 19.56 2.24
C LEU A 115 -9.65 18.92 2.11
N LEU A 116 -8.88 18.90 3.20
CA LEU A 116 -7.57 18.24 3.26
C LEU A 116 -7.67 16.75 2.91
N LEU A 117 -8.60 16.02 3.51
CA LEU A 117 -8.79 14.59 3.20
C LEU A 117 -9.34 14.39 1.78
N ALA A 118 -10.29 15.23 1.34
CA ALA A 118 -10.84 15.18 -0.01
C ALA A 118 -9.81 15.52 -1.09
N SER A 119 -8.81 16.36 -0.77
CA SER A 119 -7.76 16.77 -1.70
C SER A 119 -6.90 15.61 -2.22
N PHE A 120 -6.88 14.47 -1.50
CA PHE A 120 -6.23 13.26 -2.00
C PHE A 120 -6.88 12.67 -3.26
N ALA A 121 -8.09 13.11 -3.64
CA ALA A 121 -8.64 12.86 -4.97
C ALA A 121 -7.74 13.44 -6.09
N GLY A 122 -7.08 14.56 -5.82
CA GLY A 122 -6.07 15.14 -6.71
C GLY A 122 -4.83 14.25 -6.86
N VAL A 123 -4.41 13.58 -5.79
CA VAL A 123 -3.31 12.59 -5.85
C VAL A 123 -3.68 11.44 -6.80
N TRP A 124 -4.91 10.93 -6.73
CA TRP A 124 -5.40 9.91 -7.65
C TRP A 124 -5.40 10.39 -9.11
N LEU A 125 -5.82 11.62 -9.34
CA LEU A 125 -5.83 12.21 -10.69
C LEU A 125 -4.42 12.36 -11.25
N VAL A 126 -3.49 12.91 -10.47
CA VAL A 126 -2.09 13.10 -10.90
C VAL A 126 -1.38 11.75 -11.08
N LEU A 127 -1.60 10.78 -10.18
CA LEU A 127 -1.08 9.43 -10.32
C LEU A 127 -1.61 8.75 -11.59
N TRP A 128 -2.91 8.86 -11.85
CA TRP A 128 -3.52 8.32 -13.07
C TRP A 128 -2.90 8.96 -14.32
N ALA A 129 -2.76 10.27 -14.33
CA ALA A 129 -2.15 10.99 -15.45
C ALA A 129 -0.68 10.57 -15.65
N TRP A 130 0.08 10.44 -14.57
CA TRP A 130 1.46 9.95 -14.60
C TRP A 130 1.53 8.53 -15.20
N MET A 131 0.76 7.60 -14.68
CA MET A 131 0.73 6.22 -15.17
C MET A 131 0.28 6.15 -16.63
N ARG A 132 -0.72 6.95 -17.03
CA ARG A 132 -1.30 6.91 -18.37
C ARG A 132 -0.42 7.55 -19.43
N PHE A 133 0.21 8.70 -19.14
CA PHE A 133 0.88 9.51 -20.13
C PHE A 133 2.42 9.43 -20.05
N VAL A 134 2.97 9.21 -18.86
CA VAL A 134 4.42 9.16 -18.66
C VAL A 134 4.93 7.72 -18.61
N GLU A 135 4.38 6.88 -17.74
CA GLU A 135 4.73 5.46 -17.65
C GLU A 135 4.11 4.62 -18.79
N GLN A 136 3.02 5.11 -19.41
CA GLN A 136 2.25 4.43 -20.45
C GLN A 136 1.75 3.05 -20.02
N ARG A 137 1.32 2.93 -18.77
CA ARG A 137 0.90 1.68 -18.11
C ARG A 137 -0.44 1.86 -17.42
N PRO A 138 -1.26 0.78 -17.33
CA PRO A 138 -2.53 0.86 -16.64
C PRO A 138 -2.33 0.94 -15.12
N MET A 139 -3.26 1.60 -14.42
CA MET A 139 -3.29 1.68 -12.95
C MET A 139 -3.29 0.29 -12.28
N SER A 140 -3.84 -0.73 -12.94
CA SER A 140 -3.87 -2.10 -12.41
C SER A 140 -2.49 -2.70 -12.13
N CYS A 141 -1.42 -2.17 -12.73
CA CYS A 141 -0.05 -2.59 -12.47
C CYS A 141 0.44 -2.22 -11.06
N LEU A 142 -0.21 -1.26 -10.40
CA LEU A 142 0.19 -0.81 -9.06
C LEU A 142 -0.10 -1.82 -7.94
N GLY A 143 -0.84 -2.91 -8.24
CA GLY A 143 -1.08 -3.98 -7.25
C GLY A 143 -2.48 -3.99 -6.65
N PHE A 144 -3.49 -3.44 -7.34
CA PHE A 144 -4.89 -3.48 -6.88
C PHE A 144 -5.56 -4.84 -7.02
N ARG A 145 -4.92 -5.79 -7.71
CA ARG A 145 -5.49 -7.13 -7.94
C ARG A 145 -5.01 -8.10 -6.87
N GLY A 146 -5.97 -8.68 -6.16
CA GLY A 146 -5.73 -9.67 -5.12
C GLY A 146 -7.04 -10.24 -4.58
N PRO A 147 -6.98 -11.25 -3.70
CA PRO A 147 -8.17 -11.75 -3.01
C PRO A 147 -8.77 -10.63 -2.15
N GLY A 148 -10.08 -10.40 -2.26
CA GLY A 148 -10.78 -9.39 -1.43
C GLY A 148 -10.65 -9.65 0.08
N SER A 149 -10.37 -10.89 0.48
CA SER A 149 -10.04 -11.25 1.87
C SER A 149 -8.80 -10.53 2.42
N ASP A 150 -7.89 -10.06 1.56
CA ASP A 150 -6.68 -9.38 1.99
C ASP A 150 -7.00 -8.03 2.66
N VAL A 151 -8.06 -7.36 2.25
CA VAL A 151 -8.56 -6.15 2.93
C VAL A 151 -8.81 -6.43 4.41
N TRP A 152 -9.46 -7.56 4.72
CA TRP A 152 -9.81 -7.94 6.09
C TRP A 152 -8.60 -8.32 6.93
N ILE A 153 -7.51 -8.78 6.33
CA ILE A 153 -6.22 -8.97 7.03
C ILE A 153 -5.72 -7.61 7.55
N GLY A 154 -5.70 -6.60 6.70
CA GLY A 154 -5.31 -5.24 7.10
C GLY A 154 -6.23 -4.67 8.18
N VAL A 155 -7.54 -4.79 8.00
CA VAL A 155 -8.54 -4.36 8.98
C VAL A 155 -8.32 -5.02 10.35
N ALA A 156 -8.10 -6.34 10.37
CA ALA A 156 -7.89 -7.08 11.61
C ALA A 156 -6.60 -6.63 12.33
N ILE A 157 -5.53 -6.37 11.58
CA ILE A 157 -4.26 -5.86 12.13
C ILE A 157 -4.47 -4.46 12.73
N ALA A 158 -5.16 -3.55 12.03
CA ALA A 158 -5.45 -2.20 12.52
C ALA A 158 -6.25 -2.24 13.83
N ILE A 159 -7.31 -3.04 13.88
CA ILE A 159 -8.12 -3.22 15.09
C ILE A 159 -7.29 -3.79 16.24
N ALA A 160 -6.47 -4.81 15.99
CA ALA A 160 -5.68 -5.45 17.02
C ALA A 160 -4.64 -4.50 17.63
N ILE A 161 -3.92 -3.72 16.82
CA ILE A 161 -2.94 -2.77 17.33
C ILE A 161 -3.62 -1.67 18.14
N LEU A 162 -4.66 -1.03 17.59
CA LEU A 162 -5.39 0.03 18.30
C LEU A 162 -6.02 -0.47 19.60
N ALA A 163 -6.55 -1.69 19.61
CA ALA A 163 -7.10 -2.27 20.83
C ALA A 163 -6.02 -2.44 21.90
N ILE A 164 -4.83 -2.91 21.53
CA ILE A 164 -3.72 -3.05 22.47
C ILE A 164 -3.30 -1.65 23.00
N ASP A 165 -3.10 -0.68 22.11
CA ASP A 165 -2.69 0.67 22.48
C ASP A 165 -3.69 1.29 23.47
N VAL A 166 -4.99 1.24 23.15
CA VAL A 166 -6.07 1.81 23.98
C VAL A 166 -6.17 1.10 25.33
N VAL A 167 -6.13 -0.23 25.34
CA VAL A 167 -6.20 -1.01 26.59
C VAL A 167 -5.02 -0.66 27.50
N VAL A 168 -3.79 -0.66 26.97
CA VAL A 168 -2.61 -0.33 27.76
C VAL A 168 -2.66 1.11 28.27
N MET A 169 -3.03 2.08 27.42
CA MET A 169 -3.16 3.49 27.84
C MET A 169 -4.21 3.70 28.91
N THR A 170 -5.35 3.00 28.79
CA THR A 170 -6.47 3.14 29.76
C THR A 170 -6.14 2.44 31.08
N VAL A 171 -5.64 1.20 31.05
CA VAL A 171 -5.30 0.44 32.25
C VAL A 171 -4.14 1.08 33.01
N SER A 172 -3.17 1.70 32.31
CA SER A 172 -2.08 2.46 32.93
C SER A 172 -2.49 3.85 33.42
N GLY A 173 -3.77 4.22 33.25
CA GLY A 173 -4.30 5.51 33.72
C GLY A 173 -3.80 6.72 32.91
N GLN A 174 -3.27 6.52 31.71
CA GLN A 174 -2.73 7.61 30.88
C GLN A 174 -3.83 8.38 30.13
N VAL A 175 -4.93 7.70 29.82
CA VAL A 175 -6.09 8.28 29.17
C VAL A 175 -7.39 7.86 29.86
N THR A 176 -8.41 8.70 29.74
CA THR A 176 -9.78 8.40 30.09
C THR A 176 -10.64 8.47 28.83
N MET A 177 -11.58 7.55 28.70
CA MET A 177 -12.50 7.49 27.58
C MET A 177 -13.95 7.64 28.04
N SER A 178 -14.72 8.40 27.31
CA SER A 178 -16.15 8.59 27.57
C SER A 178 -16.92 8.59 26.24
N TRP A 179 -18.19 8.25 26.29
CA TRP A 179 -19.05 8.37 25.11
C TRP A 179 -19.26 9.84 24.76
N ALA A 180 -19.02 10.19 23.51
CA ALA A 180 -19.37 11.50 23.01
C ALA A 180 -20.90 11.68 22.98
N ARG A 181 -21.35 12.92 23.07
CA ARG A 181 -22.79 13.20 22.98
C ARG A 181 -23.27 12.90 21.56
N PRO A 182 -24.24 12.01 21.36
CA PRO A 182 -24.71 11.66 20.04
C PRO A 182 -25.43 12.83 19.40
N SER A 183 -25.12 13.10 18.13
CA SER A 183 -25.92 13.95 17.25
C SER A 183 -26.04 13.25 15.89
N ILE A 184 -27.16 13.46 15.21
CA ILE A 184 -27.37 12.89 13.88
C ILE A 184 -26.29 13.39 12.91
N MET A 185 -25.93 14.65 12.98
CA MET A 185 -24.88 15.24 12.14
C MET A 185 -23.52 14.60 12.40
N ALA A 186 -23.14 14.40 13.66
CA ALA A 186 -21.91 13.71 14.03
C ALA A 186 -21.90 12.26 13.50
N ALA A 187 -23.02 11.54 13.65
CA ALA A 187 -23.12 10.17 13.15
C ALA A 187 -22.98 10.10 11.62
N VAL A 188 -23.62 11.00 10.88
CA VAL A 188 -23.48 11.09 9.43
C VAL A 188 -22.04 11.41 9.04
N PHE A 189 -21.40 12.35 9.74
CA PHE A 189 -20.01 12.73 9.47
C PHE A 189 -19.05 11.54 9.75
N ILE A 190 -19.20 10.88 10.89
CA ILE A 190 -18.36 9.72 11.26
C ILE A 190 -18.44 8.62 10.18
N VAL A 191 -19.65 8.32 9.70
CA VAL A 191 -19.84 7.32 8.64
C VAL A 191 -19.26 7.81 7.31
N ALA A 192 -19.51 9.08 6.94
CA ALA A 192 -18.98 9.63 5.69
C ALA A 192 -17.44 9.72 5.68
N ALA A 193 -16.83 9.97 6.83
CA ALA A 193 -15.37 10.08 6.97
C ALA A 193 -14.62 8.80 6.57
N ILE A 194 -15.28 7.64 6.62
CA ILE A 194 -14.64 6.41 6.12
C ILE A 194 -14.29 6.49 4.62
N LEU A 195 -15.13 7.20 3.83
CA LEU A 195 -14.86 7.42 2.41
C LEU A 195 -13.70 8.39 2.20
N LEU A 196 -13.58 9.41 3.04
CA LEU A 196 -12.46 10.35 2.99
C LEU A 196 -11.14 9.65 3.33
N PHE A 197 -11.11 8.86 4.40
CA PHE A 197 -9.94 8.07 4.78
C PHE A 197 -9.63 6.95 3.78
N LEU A 198 -10.64 6.39 3.11
CA LEU A 198 -10.44 5.47 2.01
C LEU A 198 -9.71 6.15 0.84
N VAL A 199 -10.16 7.33 0.45
CA VAL A 199 -9.52 8.11 -0.64
C VAL A 199 -8.10 8.48 -0.26
N GLN A 200 -7.88 9.00 0.97
CA GLN A 200 -6.57 9.42 1.47
C GLN A 200 -5.62 8.23 1.62
N GLY A 201 -5.96 7.25 2.47
CA GLY A 201 -5.08 6.14 2.78
C GLY A 201 -4.74 5.30 1.55
N CYS A 202 -5.73 5.02 0.68
CA CYS A 202 -5.47 4.28 -0.56
C CYS A 202 -4.61 5.09 -1.56
N ALA A 203 -4.69 6.42 -1.59
CA ALA A 203 -3.83 7.24 -2.45
C ALA A 203 -2.37 7.14 -2.02
N GLU A 204 -2.10 7.25 -0.73
CA GLU A 204 -0.75 7.12 -0.20
C GLU A 204 -0.18 5.71 -0.44
N GLU A 205 -0.98 4.65 -0.22
CA GLU A 205 -0.56 3.29 -0.52
C GLU A 205 -0.25 3.09 -2.02
N ALA A 206 -1.09 3.62 -2.90
CA ALA A 206 -0.90 3.52 -4.34
C ALA A 206 0.39 4.21 -4.80
N VAL A 207 0.71 5.40 -4.27
CA VAL A 207 1.93 6.13 -4.65
C VAL A 207 3.17 5.50 -4.01
N LEU A 208 3.13 5.24 -2.69
CA LEU A 208 4.33 4.83 -1.96
C LEU A 208 4.63 3.34 -2.12
N ARG A 209 3.63 2.46 -2.00
CA ARG A 209 3.83 1.01 -2.09
C ARG A 209 3.56 0.48 -3.49
N GLY A 210 2.57 1.06 -4.18
CA GLY A 210 2.23 0.67 -5.57
C GLY A 210 3.23 1.17 -6.60
N TYR A 211 3.71 2.39 -6.49
CA TYR A 211 4.61 3.00 -7.47
C TYR A 211 6.06 3.08 -6.99
N LEU A 212 6.34 3.86 -5.93
CA LEU A 212 7.71 4.14 -5.49
C LEU A 212 8.45 2.88 -5.03
N MET A 213 7.87 2.13 -4.10
CA MET A 213 8.51 0.94 -3.53
C MET A 213 8.85 -0.09 -4.61
N GLN A 214 7.91 -0.36 -5.53
CA GLN A 214 8.12 -1.31 -6.61
C GLN A 214 9.21 -0.83 -7.59
N SER A 215 9.21 0.47 -7.93
CA SER A 215 10.20 1.06 -8.84
C SER A 215 11.62 1.00 -8.28
N VAL A 216 11.77 1.26 -6.97
CA VAL A 216 13.05 1.13 -6.27
C VAL A 216 13.46 -0.33 -6.16
N ALA A 217 12.54 -1.21 -5.73
CA ALA A 217 12.81 -2.62 -5.53
C ALA A 217 13.27 -3.33 -6.81
N ALA A 218 12.71 -2.97 -7.96
CA ALA A 218 13.10 -3.54 -9.25
C ALA A 218 14.54 -3.22 -9.68
N LYS A 219 15.13 -2.16 -9.15
CA LYS A 219 16.49 -1.71 -9.53
C LYS A 219 17.52 -1.94 -8.42
N TRP A 220 17.11 -1.72 -7.16
CA TRP A 220 18.01 -1.74 -6.00
C TRP A 220 17.65 -2.86 -5.00
N GLY A 221 16.68 -3.70 -5.33
CA GLY A 221 16.22 -4.81 -4.48
C GLY A 221 15.14 -4.42 -3.49
N ILE A 222 14.41 -5.43 -3.03
CA ILE A 222 13.27 -5.27 -2.11
C ILE A 222 13.65 -4.54 -0.80
N PRO A 223 14.80 -4.82 -0.15
CA PRO A 223 15.19 -4.10 1.07
C PRO A 223 15.32 -2.59 0.85
N ALA A 224 15.88 -2.16 -0.28
CA ALA A 224 15.99 -0.74 -0.62
C ALA A 224 14.62 -0.12 -0.87
N GLY A 225 13.73 -0.83 -1.59
CA GLY A 225 12.34 -0.39 -1.79
C GLY A 225 11.60 -0.19 -0.48
N LEU A 226 11.68 -1.16 0.43
CA LEU A 226 11.08 -1.10 1.76
C LEU A 226 11.63 0.08 2.59
N ALA A 227 12.95 0.25 2.62
CA ALA A 227 13.58 1.31 3.41
C ALA A 227 13.24 2.71 2.88
N ILE A 228 13.39 2.93 1.57
CA ILE A 228 13.20 4.26 0.97
C ILE A 228 11.76 4.71 1.11
N GLN A 229 10.77 3.86 0.79
CA GLN A 229 9.36 4.26 0.94
C GLN A 229 8.97 4.51 2.41
N ALA A 230 9.51 3.77 3.37
CA ALA A 230 9.24 3.97 4.79
C ALA A 230 9.82 5.30 5.30
N VAL A 231 11.06 5.63 4.91
CA VAL A 231 11.69 6.92 5.23
C VAL A 231 10.94 8.08 4.58
N VAL A 232 10.53 7.95 3.32
CA VAL A 232 9.73 8.96 2.63
C VAL A 232 8.39 9.17 3.31
N PHE A 233 7.71 8.07 3.70
CA PHE A 233 6.45 8.14 4.44
C PHE A 233 6.60 8.92 5.75
N ALA A 234 7.63 8.64 6.53
CA ALA A 234 7.92 9.38 7.76
C ALA A 234 8.28 10.85 7.50
N ALA A 235 9.05 11.14 6.45
CA ALA A 235 9.43 12.51 6.11
C ALA A 235 8.22 13.37 5.72
N LEU A 236 7.22 12.80 5.04
CA LEU A 236 5.95 13.47 4.72
C LEU A 236 5.14 13.85 5.97
N HIS A 237 5.29 13.11 7.07
CA HIS A 237 4.63 13.37 8.35
C HIS A 237 5.47 14.24 9.29
N GLY A 238 6.72 14.55 8.92
CA GLY A 238 7.66 15.26 9.78
C GLY A 238 7.24 16.69 10.14
N ALA A 239 6.43 17.33 9.33
CA ALA A 239 5.89 18.67 9.57
C ALA A 239 4.51 18.69 10.25
N ASN A 240 3.93 17.54 10.54
CA ASN A 240 2.62 17.45 11.15
C ASN A 240 2.63 17.97 12.59
N PRO A 241 1.51 18.57 13.08
CA PRO A 241 1.40 19.00 14.45
C PRO A 241 1.68 17.86 15.44
N GLY A 242 2.38 18.17 16.53
CA GLY A 242 2.67 17.19 17.58
C GLY A 242 3.70 16.12 17.22
N THR A 243 4.35 16.21 16.06
CA THR A 243 5.42 15.28 15.67
C THR A 243 6.54 15.25 16.70
N THR A 244 6.89 14.02 17.13
CA THR A 244 7.97 13.73 18.04
C THR A 244 8.92 12.71 17.42
N TRP A 245 10.07 12.48 18.04
CA TRP A 245 10.98 11.39 17.67
C TRP A 245 10.28 10.03 17.65
N VAL A 246 9.48 9.74 18.70
CA VAL A 246 8.73 8.49 18.82
C VAL A 246 7.72 8.38 17.67
N ALA A 247 7.00 9.47 17.36
CA ALA A 247 6.09 9.51 16.24
C ALA A 247 6.80 9.19 14.91
N LEU A 248 7.96 9.80 14.64
CA LEU A 248 8.72 9.53 13.40
C LEU A 248 9.21 8.08 13.32
N VAL A 249 9.67 7.50 14.43
CA VAL A 249 10.05 6.08 14.49
C VAL A 249 8.84 5.20 14.17
N ASN A 250 7.67 5.51 14.75
CA ASN A 250 6.45 4.75 14.53
C ASN A 250 5.93 4.90 13.10
N VAL A 251 5.91 6.10 12.53
CA VAL A 251 5.50 6.30 11.14
C VAL A 251 6.45 5.58 10.18
N THR A 252 7.76 5.55 10.47
CA THR A 252 8.71 4.72 9.73
C THR A 252 8.37 3.23 9.88
N GLY A 253 8.06 2.79 11.09
CA GLY A 253 7.62 1.42 11.39
C GLY A 253 6.34 1.04 10.65
N PHE A 254 5.34 1.92 10.62
CA PHE A 254 4.13 1.72 9.80
C PHE A 254 4.47 1.62 8.31
N GLY A 255 5.33 2.51 7.82
CA GLY A 255 5.82 2.45 6.45
C GLY A 255 6.43 1.09 6.12
N LEU A 256 7.31 0.59 6.99
CA LEU A 256 7.95 -0.71 6.83
C LEU A 256 6.95 -1.86 6.92
N MET A 257 6.07 -1.87 7.92
CA MET A 257 5.05 -2.90 8.12
C MET A 257 4.13 -3.00 6.90
N GLN A 258 3.61 -1.88 6.42
CA GLN A 258 2.74 -1.85 5.24
C GLN A 258 3.46 -2.33 3.98
N GLY A 259 4.72 -1.92 3.80
CA GLY A 259 5.57 -2.44 2.71
C GLY A 259 5.75 -3.95 2.79
N LEU A 260 6.00 -4.50 3.99
CA LEU A 260 6.11 -5.94 4.21
C LEU A 260 4.78 -6.66 3.92
N LEU A 261 3.64 -6.09 4.31
CA LEU A 261 2.32 -6.64 3.98
C LEU A 261 2.13 -6.74 2.46
N VAL A 262 2.51 -5.69 1.72
CA VAL A 262 2.41 -5.67 0.26
C VAL A 262 3.33 -6.70 -0.38
N VAL A 263 4.57 -6.85 0.08
CA VAL A 263 5.49 -7.88 -0.43
C VAL A 263 4.97 -9.28 -0.10
N TRP A 264 4.47 -9.49 1.12
CA TRP A 264 3.94 -10.78 1.56
C TRP A 264 2.68 -11.20 0.80
N ARG A 265 1.76 -10.26 0.53
CA ARG A 265 0.50 -10.54 -0.16
C ARG A 265 0.57 -10.40 -1.69
N GLY A 266 1.61 -9.73 -2.20
CA GLY A 266 1.77 -9.42 -3.63
C GLY A 266 0.72 -8.42 -4.16
N ASN A 267 0.04 -7.69 -3.28
CA ASN A 267 -0.98 -6.69 -3.64
C ASN A 267 -1.14 -5.64 -2.54
N LEU A 268 -1.83 -4.53 -2.86
CA LEU A 268 -2.02 -3.40 -1.95
C LEU A 268 -3.19 -3.57 -0.96
N LEU A 269 -4.06 -4.56 -1.14
CA LEU A 269 -5.37 -4.59 -0.47
C LEU A 269 -5.26 -4.65 1.06
N ALA A 270 -4.30 -5.41 1.60
CA ALA A 270 -4.10 -5.48 3.05
C ALA A 270 -3.60 -4.13 3.61
N ALA A 271 -2.65 -3.48 2.93
CA ALA A 271 -2.15 -2.17 3.34
C ALA A 271 -3.25 -1.09 3.26
N MET A 272 -4.05 -1.08 2.20
CA MET A 272 -5.18 -0.17 2.03
C MET A 272 -6.25 -0.36 3.10
N GLY A 273 -6.62 -1.62 3.38
CA GLY A 273 -7.58 -1.94 4.44
C GLY A 273 -7.09 -1.51 5.82
N PHE A 274 -5.82 -1.77 6.12
CA PHE A 274 -5.18 -1.31 7.35
C PHE A 274 -5.22 0.21 7.46
N HIS A 275 -4.68 0.93 6.48
CA HIS A 275 -4.52 2.39 6.54
C HIS A 275 -5.86 3.11 6.69
N THR A 276 -6.85 2.73 5.87
CA THR A 276 -8.20 3.31 5.93
C THR A 276 -8.82 3.13 7.31
N VAL A 277 -8.81 1.89 7.82
CA VAL A 277 -9.49 1.56 9.08
C VAL A 277 -8.70 2.07 10.27
N TRP A 278 -7.37 2.08 10.22
CA TRP A 278 -6.52 2.68 11.24
C TRP A 278 -6.89 4.15 11.48
N ASN A 279 -6.85 4.98 10.44
CA ASN A 279 -7.14 6.40 10.55
C ASN A 279 -8.60 6.66 11.00
N TRP A 280 -9.54 5.92 10.42
CA TRP A 280 -10.96 6.07 10.77
C TRP A 280 -11.25 5.64 12.20
N LEU A 281 -10.75 4.49 12.66
CA LEU A 281 -10.96 4.02 14.03
C LEU A 281 -10.28 4.95 15.04
N GLN A 282 -9.03 5.32 14.81
CA GLN A 282 -8.27 6.18 15.70
C GLN A 282 -8.99 7.51 15.90
N GLY A 283 -9.39 8.15 14.81
CA GLY A 283 -10.01 9.49 14.87
C GLY A 283 -11.51 9.47 15.13
N MET A 284 -12.28 8.76 14.31
CA MET A 284 -13.74 8.83 14.31
C MET A 284 -14.41 7.93 15.36
N VAL A 285 -13.77 6.84 15.76
CA VAL A 285 -14.33 5.95 16.77
C VAL A 285 -13.75 6.24 18.14
N LEU A 286 -12.44 6.27 18.26
CA LEU A 286 -11.73 6.37 19.53
C LEU A 286 -11.50 7.83 19.99
N GLY A 287 -11.56 8.82 19.09
CA GLY A 287 -11.41 10.23 19.40
C GLY A 287 -9.99 10.67 19.77
N PHE A 288 -8.98 10.02 19.17
CA PHE A 288 -7.60 10.51 19.16
C PHE A 288 -7.37 11.38 17.94
N ASP A 289 -6.37 12.25 18.01
CA ASP A 289 -5.81 12.88 16.82
C ASP A 289 -5.22 11.82 15.88
N VAL A 290 -5.19 12.10 14.58
CA VAL A 290 -4.64 11.21 13.55
C VAL A 290 -3.45 11.89 12.88
N SER A 291 -2.25 11.41 13.14
CA SER A 291 -1.01 12.04 12.65
C SER A 291 -0.95 13.56 12.91
N GLY A 292 -1.45 14.00 14.05
CA GLY A 292 -1.53 15.41 14.40
C GLY A 292 -2.75 16.16 13.82
N LEU A 293 -3.62 15.50 13.10
CA LEU A 293 -4.86 16.07 12.58
C LEU A 293 -5.96 15.94 13.64
N GLU A 294 -6.47 17.08 14.14
CA GLU A 294 -7.59 17.13 15.06
C GLU A 294 -8.91 16.86 14.33
N LEU A 295 -9.72 15.94 14.88
CA LEU A 295 -11.01 15.55 14.32
C LEU A 295 -12.13 15.96 15.30
N HIS A 296 -13.10 16.71 14.82
CA HIS A 296 -14.10 17.38 15.67
C HIS A 296 -15.27 16.49 16.10
N HIS A 297 -15.42 15.30 15.50
CA HIS A 297 -16.51 14.36 15.80
C HIS A 297 -15.98 12.95 15.94
N SER A 298 -16.38 12.28 17.01
CA SER A 298 -16.04 10.88 17.26
C SER A 298 -17.15 10.19 18.06
N VAL A 299 -17.14 8.86 18.06
CA VAL A 299 -18.05 8.05 18.88
C VAL A 299 -17.66 8.13 20.36
N MET A 300 -16.36 8.13 20.65
CA MET A 300 -15.80 8.28 21.99
C MET A 300 -14.93 9.54 22.05
N THR A 301 -14.87 10.16 23.20
CA THR A 301 -13.93 11.23 23.49
C THR A 301 -12.82 10.67 24.35
N THR A 302 -11.59 10.77 23.88
CA THR A 302 -10.40 10.38 24.62
C THR A 302 -9.73 11.63 25.19
N ALA A 303 -9.56 11.66 26.51
CA ALA A 303 -8.88 12.75 27.21
C ALA A 303 -7.63 12.21 27.92
N ARG A 304 -6.54 12.95 27.83
CA ARG A 304 -5.31 12.66 28.57
C ARG A 304 -5.53 12.96 30.04
N THR A 305 -5.13 12.02 30.92
CA THR A 305 -5.25 12.19 32.36
C THR A 305 -4.23 13.23 32.86
N THR A 306 -4.57 13.99 33.89
CA THR A 306 -3.63 14.92 34.53
C THR A 306 -2.39 14.18 35.01
N GLY A 307 -1.21 14.61 34.56
CA GLY A 307 0.07 13.94 34.84
C GLY A 307 0.41 12.79 33.88
N SER A 308 -0.40 12.54 32.85
CA SER A 308 -0.04 11.55 31.83
C SER A 308 1.20 11.98 31.04
N HIS A 309 1.91 10.98 30.56
CA HIS A 309 3.14 11.18 29.78
C HIS A 309 2.84 11.15 28.28
N SER A 310 3.23 12.20 27.55
CA SER A 310 3.03 12.28 26.10
C SER A 310 3.69 11.15 25.32
N TRP A 311 4.81 10.63 25.80
CA TRP A 311 5.49 9.49 25.18
C TRP A 311 4.71 8.16 25.31
N LEU A 312 3.78 8.06 26.29
CA LEU A 312 2.85 6.92 26.43
C LEU A 312 1.54 7.12 25.68
N THR A 313 1.06 8.35 25.60
CA THR A 313 -0.23 8.66 24.97
C THR A 313 -0.11 9.04 23.49
N GLY A 314 1.10 9.32 23.00
CA GLY A 314 1.37 9.91 21.70
C GLY A 314 1.14 11.42 21.62
N GLY A 315 0.69 12.05 22.70
CA GLY A 315 0.45 13.50 22.74
C GLY A 315 -0.60 13.95 21.73
N THR A 316 -0.38 15.11 21.10
CA THR A 316 -1.21 15.65 20.05
C THR A 316 -0.98 15.03 18.68
N PHE A 317 -0.03 14.10 18.53
CA PHE A 317 0.14 13.34 17.30
C PHE A 317 -0.91 12.22 17.19
N GLY A 318 -1.40 11.74 18.32
CA GLY A 318 -2.35 10.63 18.41
C GLY A 318 -1.71 9.34 18.93
N ALA A 319 -2.52 8.29 19.12
CA ALA A 319 -2.09 7.02 19.70
C ALA A 319 -0.85 6.42 19.00
N GLU A 320 -0.74 6.62 17.71
CA GLU A 320 0.39 6.19 16.88
C GLU A 320 1.74 6.84 17.24
N GLY A 321 1.73 7.95 17.99
CA GLY A 321 2.93 8.60 18.51
C GLY A 321 3.46 8.01 19.82
N SER A 322 2.89 6.91 20.33
CA SER A 322 3.25 6.32 21.63
C SER A 322 4.37 5.28 21.55
N VAL A 323 5.10 5.12 22.63
CA VAL A 323 6.08 4.02 22.78
C VAL A 323 5.36 2.65 22.83
N ILE A 324 4.13 2.60 23.29
CA ILE A 324 3.32 1.37 23.28
C ILE A 324 3.20 0.88 21.83
N ASN A 325 2.81 1.78 20.93
CA ASN A 325 2.72 1.48 19.50
C ASN A 325 4.09 1.09 18.90
N THR A 326 5.21 1.71 19.35
CA THR A 326 6.57 1.29 18.94
C THR A 326 6.81 -0.18 19.22
N ILE A 327 6.48 -0.64 20.44
CA ILE A 327 6.67 -2.04 20.85
C ILE A 327 5.80 -2.98 20.02
N VAL A 328 4.53 -2.64 19.85
CA VAL A 328 3.57 -3.46 19.08
C VAL A 328 4.01 -3.57 17.61
N LEU A 329 4.42 -2.46 17.00
CA LEU A 329 4.94 -2.47 15.63
C LEU A 329 6.22 -3.30 15.49
N ALA A 330 7.16 -3.19 16.44
CA ALA A 330 8.39 -3.96 16.41
C ALA A 330 8.12 -5.47 16.48
N ILE A 331 7.17 -5.90 17.32
CA ILE A 331 6.73 -7.29 17.41
C ILE A 331 6.10 -7.73 16.07
N LEU A 332 5.18 -6.95 15.53
CA LEU A 332 4.48 -7.29 14.29
C LEU A 332 5.44 -7.36 13.09
N ILE A 333 6.34 -6.39 12.94
CA ILE A 333 7.36 -6.39 11.90
C ILE A 333 8.24 -7.64 12.02
N THR A 334 8.67 -7.99 13.24
CA THR A 334 9.45 -9.20 13.49
C THR A 334 8.68 -10.46 13.10
N CYS A 335 7.41 -10.56 13.46
CA CYS A 335 6.54 -11.68 13.09
C CYS A 335 6.40 -11.79 11.56
N LEU A 336 6.19 -10.67 10.86
CA LEU A 336 6.11 -10.66 9.40
C LEU A 336 7.42 -11.12 8.76
N LEU A 337 8.56 -10.61 9.22
CA LEU A 337 9.88 -11.00 8.70
C LEU A 337 10.16 -12.50 8.92
N VAL A 338 9.81 -13.03 10.10
CA VAL A 338 9.97 -14.47 10.40
C VAL A 338 9.09 -15.32 9.50
N THR A 339 7.82 -14.93 9.31
CA THR A 339 6.89 -15.62 8.42
C THR A 339 7.39 -15.61 6.97
N MET A 340 7.84 -14.44 6.49
CA MET A 340 8.32 -14.28 5.12
C MET A 340 9.66 -14.99 4.86
N ARG A 341 10.50 -15.17 5.89
CA ARG A 341 11.79 -15.87 5.75
C ARG A 341 11.61 -17.32 5.27
N HIS A 342 10.56 -17.97 5.65
CA HIS A 342 10.21 -19.31 5.17
C HIS A 342 9.84 -19.25 3.67
N ASP A 343 8.95 -18.35 3.30
CA ASP A 343 8.49 -18.19 1.92
C ASP A 343 9.65 -17.80 0.97
N TRP A 344 10.66 -17.04 1.45
CA TRP A 344 11.82 -16.64 0.65
C TRP A 344 12.81 -17.80 0.40
N ARG A 345 13.07 -18.62 1.41
CA ARG A 345 13.92 -19.80 1.26
C ARG A 345 13.34 -20.81 0.27
N ASP A 346 12.03 -20.96 0.28
CA ASP A 346 11.35 -21.83 -0.67
C ASP A 346 11.44 -21.26 -2.09
N ASN A 347 11.37 -19.94 -2.28
CA ASN A 347 11.52 -19.30 -3.58
C ASN A 347 12.96 -19.38 -4.13
N GLU A 348 13.99 -19.25 -3.30
CA GLU A 348 15.39 -19.45 -3.69
C GLU A 348 15.65 -20.89 -4.14
N ALA A 349 15.07 -21.88 -3.47
CA ALA A 349 15.17 -23.28 -3.84
C ALA A 349 14.59 -23.59 -5.23
N TYR A 350 13.66 -22.75 -5.72
CA TYR A 350 13.06 -22.87 -7.06
C TYR A 350 13.68 -21.92 -8.10
N GLY A 351 14.77 -21.21 -7.78
CA GLY A 351 15.45 -20.30 -8.72
C GLY A 351 14.64 -19.08 -9.11
N ILE A 352 13.71 -18.62 -8.25
CA ILE A 352 12.79 -17.50 -8.47
C ILE A 352 13.24 -16.24 -7.70
N ALA A 353 14.36 -16.28 -7.00
CA ALA A 353 14.93 -15.15 -6.26
C ALA A 353 15.99 -14.41 -7.10
#